data_2f71f5e7a75527a809963034964205ff
#
_entry.id   2f71f5e7a75527a809963034964205ff
#
_cell.length_a   1.000
_cell.length_b   1.000
_cell.length_c   1.000
_cell.angle_alpha   90.00
_cell.angle_beta   90.00
_cell.angle_gamma   90.00
#
_symmetry.space_group_name_H-M   'P 1'
#
loop_
_entity.id
_entity.type
_entity.pdbx_description
1 polymer ?
#
loop_
_entity_poly.entity_id
_entity_poly.type
_entity_poly.pdbx_seq_one_letter_code
_entity_poly.pdbx_strand_id
1 'polypeptide(L)'
;YEITLLNIQPPALHWPGSPLIGGLDEQAGGTWLAVHPDLPRVSCILNGRGEFAPPDRRRSRGELPLRAAAEGQDALRKLHDDPEALASYDPFYLVCADLNPFPTVLLLGWDGQNSRLTELQPATHVLTNAGHMYPPTGDNLEKPADAKAVRFGPKFSAQRPSGDPVATLKDAWADWLTLAAGDDLAGTDPGAIIVRLELPDGRVYGSTSVSLVALAQDGGLRYDFQPDPKTPTRRPDPATWYSVDTSEK
;
A
#
# COMPACT_ATOMS: atom_id res chain seq x y z
N TYR A 1 7.37 7.34 18.12
CA TYR A 1 6.07 6.85 17.66
C TYR A 1 5.60 5.80 18.65
N GLU A 2 4.49 6.02 19.33
CA GLU A 2 3.80 4.94 20.01
C GLU A 2 3.28 3.99 18.93
N ILE A 3 3.95 2.87 18.77
CA ILE A 3 3.37 1.74 18.06
C ILE A 3 2.58 0.97 19.12
N THR A 4 1.46 1.55 19.48
CA THR A 4 0.35 0.80 20.04
C THR A 4 -0.07 -0.20 18.96
N LEU A 5 -0.39 -1.44 19.33
CA LEU A 5 -1.06 -2.37 18.44
C LEU A 5 -2.22 -1.61 17.79
N LEU A 6 -2.08 -1.28 16.51
CA LEU A 6 -3.17 -0.66 15.76
C LEU A 6 -4.32 -1.64 15.81
N ASN A 7 -5.45 -1.23 16.37
CA ASN A 7 -6.69 -1.98 16.21
C ASN A 7 -7.08 -1.83 14.73
N ILE A 8 -6.76 -2.86 13.96
CA ILE A 8 -7.01 -2.90 12.53
C ILE A 8 -8.14 -3.87 12.29
N GLN A 9 -9.20 -3.40 11.61
CA GLN A 9 -10.21 -4.30 11.08
C GLN A 9 -9.84 -4.74 9.66
N PRO A 10 -10.16 -5.97 9.29
CA PRO A 10 -9.96 -6.48 7.94
C PRO A 10 -10.71 -5.64 6.89
N PRO A 11 -10.33 -5.76 5.61
CA PRO A 11 -11.02 -5.05 4.52
C PRO A 11 -12.51 -5.39 4.46
N ALA A 12 -13.35 -4.34 4.51
CA ALA A 12 -14.81 -4.39 4.37
C ALA A 12 -15.34 -2.98 4.05
N LEU A 13 -16.67 -2.85 3.96
CA LEU A 13 -17.40 -1.57 3.87
C LEU A 13 -17.46 -0.91 5.25
N HIS A 14 -16.47 -0.14 5.62
CA HIS A 14 -16.39 0.50 6.94
C HIS A 14 -16.95 1.92 7.00
N TRP A 15 -17.06 2.61 5.87
CA TRP A 15 -17.42 4.03 5.82
C TRP A 15 -18.87 4.21 5.36
N PRO A 16 -19.81 4.61 6.24
CA PRO A 16 -21.20 4.79 5.88
C PRO A 16 -21.40 5.73 4.70
N GLY A 17 -22.17 5.30 3.72
CA GLY A 17 -22.44 6.08 2.50
C GLY A 17 -21.32 6.09 1.46
N SER A 18 -20.25 5.33 1.70
CA SER A 18 -19.15 5.12 0.74
C SER A 18 -19.14 3.66 0.26
N PRO A 19 -18.97 3.39 -1.03
CA PRO A 19 -18.85 2.03 -1.55
C PRO A 19 -17.44 1.44 -1.36
N LEU A 20 -16.52 2.20 -0.82
CA LEU A 20 -15.10 1.82 -0.78
C LEU A 20 -14.86 0.67 0.20
N ILE A 21 -13.98 -0.24 -0.20
CA ILE A 21 -13.55 -1.39 0.59
C ILE A 21 -12.09 -1.21 0.95
N GLY A 22 -11.77 -1.39 2.23
CA GLY A 22 -10.40 -1.29 2.76
C GLY A 22 -10.34 -1.72 4.22
N GLY A 23 -9.13 -1.95 4.72
CA GLY A 23 -8.95 -2.19 6.15
C GLY A 23 -9.14 -0.89 6.95
N LEU A 24 -9.74 -0.98 8.15
CA LEU A 24 -9.97 0.18 8.99
C LEU A 24 -8.88 0.31 10.06
N ASP A 25 -8.26 1.47 10.14
CA ASP A 25 -7.54 1.93 11.32
C ASP A 25 -8.56 2.52 12.30
N GLU A 26 -8.92 1.79 13.34
CA GLU A 26 -9.94 2.23 14.31
C GLU A 26 -9.55 3.50 15.06
N GLN A 27 -8.25 3.75 15.22
CA GLN A 27 -7.76 4.94 15.89
C GLN A 27 -7.89 6.20 15.03
N ALA A 28 -7.55 6.08 13.75
CA ALA A 28 -7.53 7.20 12.82
C ALA A 28 -8.83 7.32 12.00
N GLY A 29 -9.68 6.28 11.98
CA GLY A 29 -10.90 6.21 11.17
C GLY A 29 -10.67 6.09 9.66
N GLY A 30 -9.42 5.95 9.23
CA GLY A 30 -9.01 5.87 7.83
C GLY A 30 -8.45 4.51 7.42
N THR A 31 -7.73 4.48 6.31
CA THR A 31 -7.12 3.26 5.77
C THR A 31 -5.74 3.52 5.19
N TRP A 32 -4.98 2.45 4.96
CA TRP A 32 -3.74 2.47 4.18
C TRP A 32 -3.91 1.99 2.74
N LEU A 33 -5.03 1.30 2.44
CA LEU A 33 -5.39 0.83 1.11
C LEU A 33 -6.91 0.80 0.97
N ALA A 34 -7.41 1.37 -0.15
CA ALA A 34 -8.82 1.34 -0.51
C ALA A 34 -8.97 0.93 -1.98
N VAL A 35 -9.99 0.12 -2.26
CA VAL A 35 -10.43 -0.23 -3.61
C VAL A 35 -11.83 0.29 -3.86
N HIS A 36 -12.16 0.61 -5.12
CA HIS A 36 -13.51 0.93 -5.52
C HIS A 36 -14.15 -0.31 -6.16
N PRO A 37 -15.25 -0.85 -5.61
CA PRO A 37 -15.83 -2.12 -6.11
C PRO A 37 -16.41 -2.03 -7.53
N ASP A 38 -16.92 -0.86 -7.91
CA ASP A 38 -17.58 -0.67 -9.21
C ASP A 38 -16.65 -0.02 -10.26
N LEU A 39 -15.43 0.37 -9.88
CA LEU A 39 -14.43 0.99 -10.76
C LEU A 39 -13.10 0.25 -10.63
N PRO A 40 -12.37 0.04 -11.73
CA PRO A 40 -11.05 -0.60 -11.68
C PRO A 40 -10.01 0.35 -11.07
N ARG A 41 -10.15 0.62 -9.77
CA ARG A 41 -9.35 1.62 -9.06
C ARG A 41 -8.92 1.15 -7.68
N VAL A 42 -7.64 1.38 -7.38
CA VAL A 42 -7.06 1.15 -6.06
C VAL A 42 -6.17 2.32 -5.67
N SER A 43 -6.18 2.66 -4.40
CA SER A 43 -5.25 3.63 -3.83
C SER A 43 -4.60 3.09 -2.56
N CYS A 44 -3.33 3.40 -2.37
CA CYS A 44 -2.62 3.05 -1.14
C CYS A 44 -1.65 4.15 -0.72
N ILE A 45 -1.33 4.18 0.58
CA ILE A 45 -0.43 5.18 1.16
C ILE A 45 0.65 4.52 2.02
N LEU A 46 1.85 5.08 1.92
CA LEU A 46 2.98 4.74 2.77
C LEU A 46 3.44 5.98 3.53
N ASN A 47 3.93 5.78 4.75
CA ASN A 47 4.61 6.84 5.49
C ASN A 47 5.88 7.25 4.75
N GLY A 48 6.05 8.54 4.55
CA GLY A 48 7.27 9.14 3.98
C GLY A 48 8.27 9.55 5.06
N ARG A 49 9.38 10.11 4.61
CA ARG A 49 10.41 10.75 5.45
C ARG A 49 10.46 12.23 5.14
N GLY A 50 10.68 13.06 6.16
CA GLY A 50 10.76 14.51 5.99
C GLY A 50 10.27 15.28 7.20
N GLU A 51 9.82 16.49 7.00
CA GLU A 51 9.34 17.37 8.06
C GLU A 51 7.88 17.06 8.42
N PHE A 52 7.60 16.94 9.72
CA PHE A 52 6.25 16.63 10.19
C PHE A 52 5.37 17.88 10.20
N ALA A 53 4.08 17.68 9.95
CA ALA A 53 3.08 18.72 10.08
C ALA A 53 3.02 19.27 11.50
N PRO A 54 2.77 20.59 11.67
CA PRO A 54 2.58 21.20 12.99
C PRO A 54 1.48 20.47 13.77
N PRO A 55 1.68 20.18 15.06
CA PRO A 55 0.74 19.37 15.87
C PRO A 55 -0.69 19.92 15.90
N ASP A 56 -0.85 21.24 15.86
CA ASP A 56 -2.13 21.96 15.89
C ASP A 56 -2.94 21.88 14.60
N ARG A 57 -2.29 21.51 13.48
CA ARG A 57 -2.93 21.37 12.16
C ARG A 57 -2.81 19.97 11.57
N ARG A 58 -2.18 19.05 12.30
CA ARG A 58 -1.90 17.70 11.81
C ARG A 58 -3.19 16.90 11.58
N ARG A 59 -3.33 16.39 10.37
CA ARG A 59 -4.41 15.51 9.94
C ARG A 59 -3.93 14.07 9.76
N SER A 60 -4.84 13.11 9.92
CA SER A 60 -4.56 11.71 9.58
C SER A 60 -4.43 11.54 8.08
N ARG A 61 -3.36 10.84 7.65
CA ARG A 61 -3.16 10.48 6.24
C ARG A 61 -4.13 9.39 5.76
N GLY A 62 -4.80 8.68 6.69
CA GLY A 62 -5.70 7.56 6.37
C GLY A 62 -6.93 7.95 5.55
N GLU A 63 -7.29 9.23 5.47
CA GLU A 63 -8.36 9.73 4.60
C GLU A 63 -7.93 9.82 3.12
N LEU A 64 -6.62 9.94 2.85
CA LEU A 64 -6.11 10.16 1.50
C LEU A 64 -6.34 8.98 0.55
N PRO A 65 -6.11 7.70 0.94
CA PRO A 65 -6.48 6.57 0.09
C PRO A 65 -7.98 6.50 -0.21
N LEU A 66 -8.83 6.84 0.76
CA LEU A 66 -10.29 6.85 0.53
C LEU A 66 -10.66 7.89 -0.51
N ARG A 67 -10.14 9.11 -0.36
CA ARG A 67 -10.37 10.19 -1.32
C ARG A 67 -9.85 9.82 -2.71
N ALA A 68 -8.64 9.26 -2.80
CA ALA A 68 -8.07 8.85 -4.07
C ALA A 68 -8.82 7.68 -4.71
N ALA A 69 -9.32 6.71 -3.94
CA ALA A 69 -10.16 5.64 -4.47
C ALA A 69 -11.52 6.15 -4.95
N ALA A 70 -12.12 7.15 -4.29
CA ALA A 70 -13.38 7.75 -4.68
C ALA A 70 -13.25 8.65 -5.92
N GLU A 71 -12.33 9.61 -5.90
CA GLU A 71 -12.19 10.66 -6.92
C GLU A 71 -11.19 10.30 -8.03
N GLY A 72 -10.39 9.23 -7.87
CA GLY A 72 -9.36 8.85 -8.82
C GLY A 72 -8.14 9.77 -8.78
N GLN A 73 -7.47 9.86 -9.92
CA GLN A 73 -6.26 10.65 -10.09
C GLN A 73 -6.44 12.14 -9.82
N ASP A 74 -7.65 12.66 -10.00
CA ASP A 74 -7.97 14.06 -9.73
C ASP A 74 -7.75 14.43 -8.26
N ALA A 75 -7.95 13.49 -7.33
CA ALA A 75 -7.66 13.70 -5.93
C ALA A 75 -6.18 14.01 -5.70
N LEU A 76 -5.28 13.27 -6.37
CA LEU A 76 -3.84 13.48 -6.25
C LEU A 76 -3.41 14.81 -6.88
N ARG A 77 -3.98 15.16 -8.04
CA ARG A 77 -3.69 16.43 -8.73
C ARG A 77 -4.13 17.62 -7.89
N LYS A 78 -5.38 17.61 -7.42
CA LYS A 78 -5.92 18.66 -6.53
C LYS A 78 -5.09 18.83 -5.26
N LEU A 79 -4.66 17.72 -4.66
CA LEU A 79 -3.84 17.77 -3.45
C LEU A 79 -2.42 18.29 -3.74
N HIS A 80 -1.83 17.90 -4.88
CA HIS A 80 -0.53 18.43 -5.33
C HIS A 80 -0.55 19.92 -5.55
N ASP A 81 -1.65 20.45 -6.11
CA ASP A 81 -1.85 21.86 -6.39
C ASP A 81 -2.28 22.70 -5.17
N ASP A 82 -2.45 22.07 -4.00
CA ASP A 82 -2.87 22.70 -2.74
C ASP A 82 -1.79 22.54 -1.64
N PRO A 83 -0.77 23.42 -1.63
CA PRO A 83 0.30 23.37 -0.63
C PRO A 83 -0.20 23.57 0.81
N GLU A 84 -1.29 24.31 1.00
CA GLU A 84 -1.87 24.56 2.33
C GLU A 84 -2.50 23.28 2.90
N ALA A 85 -3.24 22.54 2.07
CA ALA A 85 -3.77 21.24 2.45
C ALA A 85 -2.64 20.25 2.73
N LEU A 86 -1.61 20.17 1.86
CA LEU A 86 -0.45 19.29 2.05
C LEU A 86 0.28 19.54 3.35
N ALA A 87 0.46 20.81 3.76
CA ALA A 87 1.13 21.19 5.00
C ALA A 87 0.43 20.67 6.27
N SER A 88 -0.79 20.13 6.14
CA SER A 88 -1.53 19.51 7.25
C SER A 88 -1.19 18.02 7.43
N TYR A 89 -0.42 17.43 6.54
CA TYR A 89 -0.07 16.00 6.60
C TYR A 89 1.41 15.78 6.88
N ASP A 90 1.69 14.79 7.71
CA ASP A 90 3.05 14.24 7.81
C ASP A 90 3.47 13.65 6.46
N PRO A 91 4.77 13.53 6.19
CA PRO A 91 5.29 13.00 4.93
C PRO A 91 4.67 11.65 4.51
N PHE A 92 4.41 11.49 3.20
CA PHE A 92 3.79 10.29 2.65
C PHE A 92 4.15 10.04 1.18
N TYR A 93 3.83 8.83 0.72
CA TYR A 93 3.72 8.44 -0.67
C TYR A 93 2.32 7.89 -0.92
N LEU A 94 1.53 8.56 -1.74
CA LEU A 94 0.16 8.17 -2.11
C LEU A 94 0.16 7.69 -3.55
N VAL A 95 -0.34 6.48 -3.78
CA VAL A 95 -0.51 5.88 -5.10
C VAL A 95 -1.97 5.78 -5.42
N CYS A 96 -2.34 6.10 -6.65
CA CYS A 96 -3.65 5.80 -7.23
C CYS A 96 -3.44 5.13 -8.58
N ALA A 97 -3.88 3.87 -8.70
CA ALA A 97 -4.02 3.17 -9.97
C ALA A 97 -5.49 3.20 -10.40
N ASP A 98 -5.74 3.70 -11.60
CA ASP A 98 -7.05 3.82 -12.21
C ASP A 98 -6.94 3.35 -13.66
N LEU A 99 -7.75 2.37 -14.05
CA LEU A 99 -7.75 1.86 -15.42
C LEU A 99 -8.80 2.54 -16.31
N ASN A 100 -9.60 3.46 -15.77
CA ASN A 100 -10.68 4.13 -16.48
C ASN A 100 -10.39 5.65 -16.62
N PRO A 101 -10.53 6.24 -17.83
CA PRO A 101 -10.77 5.62 -19.14
C PRO A 101 -9.53 4.95 -19.74
N PHE A 102 -8.34 5.28 -19.23
CA PHE A 102 -7.06 4.70 -19.67
C PHE A 102 -6.20 4.30 -18.45
N PRO A 103 -5.50 3.15 -18.55
CA PRO A 103 -4.64 2.70 -17.47
C PRO A 103 -3.59 3.75 -17.11
N THR A 104 -3.66 4.28 -15.91
CA THR A 104 -2.72 5.26 -15.37
C THR A 104 -2.45 4.99 -13.91
N VAL A 105 -1.21 5.13 -13.50
CA VAL A 105 -0.80 5.06 -12.10
C VAL A 105 -0.09 6.36 -11.72
N LEU A 106 -0.67 7.11 -10.80
CA LEU A 106 -0.05 8.31 -10.24
C LEU A 106 0.54 8.03 -8.86
N LEU A 107 1.71 8.58 -8.64
CA LEU A 107 2.41 8.63 -7.35
C LEU A 107 2.56 10.08 -6.92
N LEU A 108 1.98 10.44 -5.79
CA LEU A 108 2.22 11.72 -5.11
C LEU A 108 3.13 11.49 -3.91
N GLY A 109 4.33 12.05 -3.94
CA GLY A 109 5.23 12.14 -2.81
C GLY A 109 5.14 13.51 -2.13
N TRP A 110 5.13 13.51 -0.79
CA TRP A 110 5.19 14.69 0.05
C TRP A 110 6.26 14.49 1.13
N ASP A 111 7.21 15.40 1.27
CA ASP A 111 8.30 15.33 2.24
C ASP A 111 8.15 16.32 3.42
N GLY A 112 7.01 17.02 3.48
CA GLY A 112 6.75 18.07 4.48
C GLY A 112 7.08 19.49 3.98
N GLN A 113 7.76 19.61 2.84
CA GLN A 113 8.12 20.90 2.23
C GLN A 113 7.80 20.92 0.73
N ASN A 114 8.07 19.82 0.03
CA ASN A 114 7.93 19.72 -1.40
C ASN A 114 7.02 18.55 -1.77
N SER A 115 6.16 18.77 -2.74
CA SER A 115 5.35 17.71 -3.34
C SER A 115 5.86 17.37 -4.74
N ARG A 116 5.76 16.11 -5.10
CA ARG A 116 6.08 15.62 -6.42
C ARG A 116 5.01 14.65 -6.91
N LEU A 117 4.40 14.98 -8.05
CA LEU A 117 3.46 14.12 -8.74
C LEU A 117 4.16 13.44 -9.93
N THR A 118 4.10 12.11 -9.98
CA THR A 118 4.77 11.31 -11.01
C THR A 118 3.81 10.30 -11.59
N GLU A 119 3.73 10.21 -12.91
CA GLU A 119 3.05 9.11 -13.59
C GLU A 119 4.02 7.94 -13.76
N LEU A 120 3.65 6.79 -13.21
CA LEU A 120 4.44 5.58 -13.28
C LEU A 120 4.17 4.86 -14.60
N GLN A 121 5.23 4.57 -15.36
CA GLN A 121 5.12 3.83 -16.62
C GLN A 121 4.83 2.34 -16.37
N PRO A 122 4.22 1.62 -17.34
CA PRO A 122 3.93 0.19 -17.20
C PRO A 122 5.20 -0.62 -16.92
N ALA A 123 5.40 -1.02 -15.68
CA ALA A 123 6.52 -1.82 -15.19
C ALA A 123 6.21 -2.34 -13.78
N THR A 124 7.11 -3.14 -13.21
CA THR A 124 7.11 -3.42 -11.78
C THR A 124 7.74 -2.24 -11.04
N HIS A 125 7.03 -1.72 -10.06
CA HIS A 125 7.51 -0.65 -9.18
C HIS A 125 7.57 -1.12 -7.74
N VAL A 126 8.64 -0.77 -7.03
CA VAL A 126 8.76 -0.98 -5.59
C VAL A 126 8.83 0.37 -4.89
N LEU A 127 7.86 0.61 -4.02
CA LEU A 127 7.81 1.77 -3.14
C LEU A 127 8.06 1.32 -1.71
N THR A 128 8.89 2.08 -1.00
CA THR A 128 9.15 1.89 0.43
C THR A 128 8.94 3.21 1.16
N ASN A 129 9.09 3.21 2.48
CA ASN A 129 9.09 4.45 3.27
C ASN A 129 10.23 5.42 2.90
N ALA A 130 11.20 4.99 2.09
CA ALA A 130 12.25 5.82 1.52
C ALA A 130 11.91 6.37 0.12
N GLY A 131 10.76 6.00 -0.43
CA GLY A 131 10.24 6.45 -1.72
C GLY A 131 10.17 5.37 -2.79
N HIS A 132 10.11 5.81 -4.05
CA HIS A 132 10.15 4.94 -5.21
C HIS A 132 11.59 4.44 -5.41
N MET A 133 11.81 3.14 -5.27
CA MET A 133 13.14 2.54 -5.19
C MET A 133 13.46 1.58 -6.36
N TYR A 134 12.43 1.15 -7.12
CA TYR A 134 12.59 0.26 -8.26
C TYR A 134 11.51 0.52 -9.33
N PRO A 135 11.80 0.48 -10.64
CA PRO A 135 13.14 0.36 -11.19
C PRO A 135 14.02 1.56 -10.83
N PRO A 136 15.35 1.43 -10.85
CA PRO A 136 16.24 2.57 -10.68
C PRO A 136 15.95 3.64 -11.74
N THR A 137 15.69 4.86 -11.32
CA THR A 137 15.43 6.01 -12.19
C THR A 137 16.37 7.14 -11.83
N GLY A 138 16.50 8.16 -12.69
CA GLY A 138 17.37 9.31 -12.45
C GLY A 138 17.24 9.93 -11.06
N ASP A 139 16.03 9.91 -10.52
CA ASP A 139 15.69 10.52 -9.21
C ASP A 139 16.12 9.69 -8.00
N ASN A 140 16.38 8.39 -8.20
CA ASN A 140 16.77 7.49 -7.11
C ASN A 140 18.14 6.82 -7.31
N LEU A 141 18.84 7.09 -8.42
CA LEU A 141 20.16 6.53 -8.71
C LEU A 141 21.22 6.96 -7.68
N GLU A 142 21.08 8.15 -7.10
CA GLU A 142 22.01 8.69 -6.10
C GLU A 142 21.65 8.28 -4.66
N LYS A 143 20.46 7.68 -4.45
CA LYS A 143 20.05 7.22 -3.12
C LYS A 143 20.72 5.90 -2.78
N PRO A 144 21.02 5.65 -1.49
CA PRO A 144 21.47 4.33 -1.05
C PRO A 144 20.45 3.28 -1.51
N ALA A 145 20.95 2.15 -2.03
CA ALA A 145 20.10 1.06 -2.46
C ALA A 145 19.23 0.57 -1.28
N ASP A 146 17.91 0.56 -1.47
CA ASP A 146 17.00 -0.02 -0.48
C ASP A 146 17.08 -1.56 -0.59
N ALA A 147 17.43 -2.22 0.52
CA ALA A 147 17.65 -3.66 0.55
C ALA A 147 16.41 -4.46 0.11
N LYS A 148 15.20 -3.97 0.42
CA LYS A 148 13.94 -4.58 -0.01
C LYS A 148 13.76 -4.47 -1.51
N ALA A 149 13.99 -3.29 -2.06
CA ALA A 149 13.85 -3.04 -3.50
C ALA A 149 14.88 -3.85 -4.32
N VAL A 150 16.13 -3.91 -3.85
CA VAL A 150 17.18 -4.72 -4.49
C VAL A 150 16.82 -6.21 -4.51
N ARG A 151 16.30 -6.73 -3.40
CA ARG A 151 15.95 -8.14 -3.28
C ARG A 151 14.68 -8.50 -4.03
N PHE A 152 13.61 -7.74 -3.83
CA PHE A 152 12.27 -8.13 -4.28
C PHE A 152 11.90 -7.55 -5.64
N GLY A 153 12.42 -6.40 -6.04
CA GLY A 153 12.11 -5.77 -7.32
C GLY A 153 12.31 -6.70 -8.52
N PRO A 154 13.51 -7.30 -8.71
CA PRO A 154 13.74 -8.25 -9.78
C PRO A 154 12.86 -9.50 -9.71
N LYS A 155 12.59 -10.01 -8.49
CA LYS A 155 11.76 -11.21 -8.29
C LYS A 155 10.31 -10.97 -8.68
N PHE A 156 9.71 -9.86 -8.24
CA PHE A 156 8.36 -9.47 -8.64
C PHE A 156 8.27 -9.14 -10.13
N SER A 157 9.35 -8.65 -10.74
CA SER A 157 9.42 -8.39 -12.19
C SER A 157 9.52 -9.65 -13.04
N ALA A 158 10.10 -10.74 -12.50
CA ALA A 158 10.34 -11.96 -13.25
C ALA A 158 9.06 -12.70 -13.63
N GLN A 159 7.97 -12.46 -12.89
CA GLN A 159 6.69 -13.10 -13.10
C GLN A 159 5.56 -12.09 -12.97
N ARG A 160 4.58 -12.20 -13.87
CA ARG A 160 3.35 -11.41 -13.80
C ARG A 160 2.21 -12.34 -13.40
N PRO A 161 1.59 -12.14 -12.23
CA PRO A 161 0.43 -12.93 -11.82
C PRO A 161 -0.76 -12.65 -12.76
N SER A 162 -1.66 -13.62 -12.90
CA SER A 162 -2.88 -13.43 -13.70
C SER A 162 -3.84 -12.44 -13.05
N GLY A 163 -3.89 -12.46 -11.72
CA GLY A 163 -4.85 -11.66 -10.95
C GLY A 163 -6.32 -11.99 -11.28
N ASP A 164 -6.57 -13.14 -11.91
CA ASP A 164 -7.90 -13.55 -12.32
C ASP A 164 -8.86 -13.64 -11.12
N PRO A 165 -9.98 -12.88 -11.12
CA PRO A 165 -10.89 -12.81 -9.99
C PRO A 165 -11.58 -14.14 -9.67
N VAL A 166 -11.70 -15.06 -10.63
CA VAL A 166 -12.36 -16.35 -10.44
C VAL A 166 -11.42 -17.52 -10.24
N ALA A 167 -10.10 -17.29 -10.42
CA ALA A 167 -9.10 -18.33 -10.22
C ALA A 167 -8.89 -18.68 -8.74
N THR A 168 -8.31 -19.84 -8.45
CA THR A 168 -7.84 -20.12 -7.07
C THR A 168 -6.78 -19.10 -6.65
N LEU A 169 -6.59 -18.91 -5.34
CA LEU A 169 -5.56 -18.02 -4.82
C LEU A 169 -4.17 -18.30 -5.46
N LYS A 170 -3.82 -19.58 -5.53
CA LYS A 170 -2.55 -20.03 -6.09
C LYS A 170 -2.43 -19.71 -7.59
N ASP A 171 -3.48 -19.94 -8.37
CA ASP A 171 -3.45 -19.72 -9.81
C ASP A 171 -3.47 -18.23 -10.16
N ALA A 172 -4.11 -17.41 -9.31
CA ALA A 172 -4.15 -15.97 -9.49
C ALA A 172 -2.78 -15.31 -9.22
N TRP A 173 -2.08 -15.73 -8.17
CA TRP A 173 -0.89 -15.02 -7.70
C TRP A 173 0.43 -15.78 -7.89
N ALA A 174 0.40 -17.11 -8.08
CA ALA A 174 1.57 -17.95 -8.30
C ALA A 174 2.69 -17.66 -7.28
N ASP A 175 3.91 -17.37 -7.73
CA ASP A 175 5.07 -17.13 -6.86
C ASP A 175 4.97 -15.82 -6.07
N TRP A 176 4.08 -14.91 -6.46
CA TRP A 176 3.84 -13.68 -5.68
C TRP A 176 3.35 -13.96 -4.26
N LEU A 177 2.66 -15.09 -4.04
CA LEU A 177 2.27 -15.51 -2.67
C LEU A 177 3.49 -15.74 -1.78
N THR A 178 4.50 -16.45 -2.32
CA THR A 178 5.76 -16.71 -1.58
C THR A 178 6.54 -15.42 -1.34
N LEU A 179 6.62 -14.57 -2.36
CA LEU A 179 7.29 -13.27 -2.25
C LEU A 179 6.59 -12.36 -1.25
N ALA A 180 5.27 -12.25 -1.34
CA ALA A 180 4.45 -11.44 -0.42
C ALA A 180 4.54 -11.94 1.03
N ALA A 181 4.78 -13.23 1.21
CA ALA A 181 5.03 -13.85 2.50
C ALA A 181 6.44 -13.59 3.07
N GLY A 182 7.31 -12.90 2.34
CA GLY A 182 8.63 -12.49 2.82
C GLY A 182 9.80 -13.35 2.37
N ASP A 183 9.59 -14.36 1.52
CA ASP A 183 10.65 -15.19 0.91
C ASP A 183 11.60 -15.79 1.96
N ASP A 184 11.05 -16.32 3.04
CA ASP A 184 11.73 -16.96 4.18
C ASP A 184 12.75 -16.08 4.95
N LEU A 185 12.77 -14.77 4.74
CA LEU A 185 13.61 -13.86 5.50
C LEU A 185 13.11 -13.71 6.96
N ALA A 186 14.08 -13.61 7.88
CA ALA A 186 13.77 -13.21 9.24
C ALA A 186 13.19 -11.79 9.27
N GLY A 187 12.17 -11.54 10.10
CA GLY A 187 11.53 -10.22 10.21
C GLY A 187 12.47 -9.10 10.70
N THR A 188 13.65 -9.44 11.20
CA THR A 188 14.72 -8.53 11.62
C THR A 188 15.71 -8.19 10.49
N ASP A 189 15.63 -8.89 9.36
CA ASP A 189 16.52 -8.63 8.23
C ASP A 189 16.16 -7.28 7.58
N PRO A 190 17.14 -6.41 7.27
CA PRO A 190 16.87 -5.13 6.61
C PRO A 190 16.15 -5.24 5.26
N GLY A 191 16.33 -6.37 4.57
CA GLY A 191 15.64 -6.68 3.31
C GLY A 191 14.26 -7.32 3.46
N ALA A 192 13.80 -7.61 4.69
CA ALA A 192 12.51 -8.25 4.91
C ALA A 192 11.36 -7.32 4.57
N ILE A 193 10.38 -7.80 3.77
CA ILE A 193 9.11 -7.09 3.55
C ILE A 193 8.12 -7.38 4.68
N ILE A 194 8.17 -8.57 5.26
CA ILE A 194 7.44 -8.89 6.50
C ILE A 194 8.37 -8.60 7.67
N VAL A 195 8.16 -7.48 8.31
CA VAL A 195 9.03 -6.96 9.38
C VAL A 195 8.47 -7.36 10.74
N ARG A 196 9.36 -7.69 11.67
CA ARG A 196 9.05 -7.79 13.10
C ARG A 196 10.28 -7.44 13.93
N LEU A 197 10.22 -6.33 14.63
CA LEU A 197 11.29 -5.79 15.45
C LEU A 197 10.78 -5.60 16.88
N GLU A 198 11.50 -6.13 17.85
CA GLU A 198 11.29 -5.79 19.25
C GLU A 198 12.08 -4.52 19.57
N LEU A 199 11.39 -3.50 20.07
CA LEU A 199 11.99 -2.24 20.43
C LEU A 199 12.56 -2.32 21.85
N PRO A 200 13.54 -1.47 22.21
CA PRO A 200 14.18 -1.49 23.54
C PRO A 200 13.19 -1.31 24.71
N ASP A 201 12.04 -0.74 24.47
CA ASP A 201 10.97 -0.52 25.45
C ASP A 201 9.94 -1.67 25.52
N GLY A 202 10.20 -2.78 24.82
CA GLY A 202 9.35 -3.97 24.78
C GLY A 202 8.19 -3.89 23.80
N ARG A 203 8.01 -2.78 23.10
CA ARG A 203 7.03 -2.68 22.01
C ARG A 203 7.48 -3.48 20.79
N VAL A 204 6.53 -3.94 20.00
CA VAL A 204 6.80 -4.65 18.74
C VAL A 204 6.40 -3.76 17.57
N TYR A 205 7.34 -3.53 16.66
CA TYR A 205 7.08 -2.93 15.35
C TYR A 205 7.03 -4.02 14.31
N GLY A 206 5.99 -4.05 13.47
CA GLY A 206 5.91 -5.10 12.47
C GLY A 206 4.81 -4.92 11.44
N SER A 207 4.84 -5.81 10.45
CA SER A 207 3.80 -5.95 9.45
C SER A 207 2.56 -6.58 10.08
N THR A 208 1.41 -5.96 9.91
CA THR A 208 0.13 -6.39 10.49
C THR A 208 -0.75 -7.12 9.50
N SER A 209 -0.51 -6.94 8.21
CA SER A 209 -1.28 -7.58 7.14
C SER A 209 -0.52 -7.56 5.82
N VAL A 210 -0.99 -8.38 4.89
CA VAL A 210 -0.61 -8.34 3.48
C VAL A 210 -1.85 -8.23 2.63
N SER A 211 -1.80 -7.37 1.63
CA SER A 211 -2.87 -7.17 0.64
C SER A 211 -2.34 -7.45 -0.76
N LEU A 212 -3.08 -8.22 -1.54
CA LEU A 212 -2.84 -8.42 -2.97
C LEU A 212 -4.08 -7.96 -3.73
N VAL A 213 -3.91 -7.00 -4.63
CA VAL A 213 -5.01 -6.41 -5.41
C VAL A 213 -4.67 -6.51 -6.89
N ALA A 214 -5.60 -7.01 -7.70
CA ALA A 214 -5.53 -6.98 -9.15
C ALA A 214 -6.74 -6.26 -9.72
N LEU A 215 -6.47 -5.39 -10.70
CA LEU A 215 -7.48 -4.67 -11.47
C LEU A 215 -7.40 -5.13 -12.93
N ALA A 216 -8.54 -5.45 -13.52
CA ALA A 216 -8.68 -5.75 -14.93
C ALA A 216 -9.42 -4.63 -15.68
N GLN A 217 -9.08 -4.41 -16.94
CA GLN A 217 -9.70 -3.34 -17.76
C GLN A 217 -11.19 -3.53 -17.99
N ASP A 218 -11.68 -4.76 -17.94
CA ASP A 218 -13.10 -5.11 -18.02
C ASP A 218 -13.88 -4.83 -16.73
N GLY A 219 -13.23 -4.24 -15.73
CA GLY A 219 -13.80 -3.93 -14.42
C GLY A 219 -13.63 -5.05 -13.40
N GLY A 220 -12.96 -6.15 -13.75
CA GLY A 220 -12.67 -7.22 -12.80
C GLY A 220 -11.76 -6.70 -11.67
N LEU A 221 -12.15 -6.97 -10.43
CA LEU A 221 -11.38 -6.66 -9.22
C LEU A 221 -11.16 -7.94 -8.43
N ARG A 222 -9.91 -8.18 -8.05
CA ARG A 222 -9.55 -9.19 -7.08
C ARG A 222 -8.82 -8.56 -5.91
N TYR A 223 -9.25 -8.87 -4.70
CA TYR A 223 -8.60 -8.45 -3.47
C TYR A 223 -8.44 -9.65 -2.54
N ASP A 224 -7.20 -10.07 -2.31
CA ASP A 224 -6.87 -11.10 -1.33
C ASP A 224 -6.11 -10.48 -0.17
N PHE A 225 -6.45 -10.91 1.04
CA PHE A 225 -5.95 -10.34 2.28
C PHE A 225 -5.44 -11.43 3.23
N GLN A 226 -4.33 -11.17 3.87
CA GLN A 226 -3.78 -12.00 4.94
C GLN A 226 -3.66 -11.16 6.20
N PRO A 227 -4.45 -11.41 7.24
CA PRO A 227 -4.27 -10.79 8.55
C PRO A 227 -3.07 -11.42 9.25
N ASP A 228 -2.35 -10.64 10.04
CA ASP A 228 -1.22 -11.08 10.86
C ASP A 228 -0.27 -12.05 10.14
N PRO A 229 0.51 -11.58 9.15
CA PRO A 229 1.39 -12.42 8.34
C PRO A 229 2.44 -13.15 9.17
N LYS A 230 2.56 -12.89 10.48
CA LYS A 230 3.43 -13.63 11.34
C LYS A 230 3.67 -13.43 12.77
N THR A 231 3.81 -14.51 13.44
CA THR A 231 4.92 -14.75 14.37
C THR A 231 6.14 -15.30 13.62
N PRO A 232 7.40 -14.89 13.95
CA PRO A 232 8.61 -15.23 13.18
C PRO A 232 8.94 -16.71 13.02
N THR A 233 8.16 -17.59 13.64
CA THR A 233 8.41 -19.04 13.73
C THR A 233 7.53 -19.89 12.82
N ARG A 234 6.61 -19.29 12.06
CA ARG A 234 5.75 -20.04 11.14
C ARG A 234 5.84 -19.49 9.72
N ARG A 235 6.01 -20.37 8.75
CA ARG A 235 5.75 -20.06 7.34
C ARG A 235 4.34 -19.50 7.22
N PRO A 236 4.11 -18.52 6.31
CA PRO A 236 2.76 -18.08 6.02
C PRO A 236 1.91 -19.28 5.69
N ASP A 237 0.86 -19.48 6.46
CA ASP A 237 -0.10 -20.52 6.17
C ASP A 237 -1.01 -20.01 5.03
N PRO A 238 -1.03 -20.66 3.86
CA PRO A 238 -1.97 -20.31 2.80
C PRO A 238 -3.43 -20.30 3.27
N ALA A 239 -3.75 -21.05 4.33
CA ALA A 239 -5.08 -21.08 4.94
C ALA A 239 -5.48 -19.78 5.65
N THR A 240 -4.53 -18.84 5.88
CA THR A 240 -4.83 -17.52 6.47
C THR A 240 -5.22 -16.45 5.46
N TRP A 241 -5.02 -16.72 4.18
CA TRP A 241 -5.46 -15.83 3.11
C TRP A 241 -6.96 -16.02 2.84
N TYR A 242 -7.65 -14.93 2.60
CA TYR A 242 -9.02 -14.98 2.09
C TYR A 242 -9.27 -13.90 1.04
N SER A 243 -10.16 -14.20 0.11
CA SER A 243 -10.62 -13.22 -0.86
C SER A 243 -11.63 -12.29 -0.20
N VAL A 244 -11.42 -11.00 -0.35
CA VAL A 244 -12.32 -9.97 0.15
C VAL A 244 -13.55 -9.93 -0.76
N ASP A 245 -14.74 -9.99 -0.19
CA ASP A 245 -15.96 -9.82 -0.95
C ASP A 245 -16.07 -8.37 -1.43
N THR A 246 -16.01 -8.20 -2.74
CA THR A 246 -16.13 -6.88 -3.39
C THR A 246 -17.50 -6.70 -4.06
N SER A 247 -18.43 -7.65 -3.87
CA SER A 247 -19.77 -7.62 -4.46
C SER A 247 -20.84 -7.06 -3.51
N GLU A 248 -20.56 -6.96 -2.21
CA GLU A 248 -21.49 -6.35 -1.26
C GLU A 248 -21.66 -4.85 -1.53
N LYS A 249 -22.91 -4.42 -1.65
CA LYS A 249 -23.35 -3.04 -1.90
C LYS A 249 -24.10 -2.49 -0.70
#